data_371c50bd8d6c82b9fadcd2eecd1aab65
#
_entry.id   371c50bd8d6c82b9fadcd2eecd1aab65
#
_cell.length_a   1.000
_cell.length_b   1.000
_cell.length_c   1.000
_cell.angle_alpha   90.00
_cell.angle_beta   90.00
_cell.angle_gamma   90.00
#
_symmetry.space_group_name_H-M   'P 1'
#
loop_
_entity.id
_entity.type
_entity.pdbx_description
1 polymer ?
#
loop_
_entity_poly.entity_id
_entity_poly.type
_entity_poly.pdbx_seq_one_letter_code
_entity_poly.pdbx_strand_id
1 'polypeptide(L)'
;MNTDSTTLYKLMILYMLSKVNFPLSNTQLSSFMLDKQYTDYFTFQETINSLVEDGFIRGYSHQSSTHYTLTKEGEETIAFFYTKISTAIRDDIETYLFDNKYELKNEAGTVTDCYKLSNGNYIAHCQLKEGDTTLIELNLNVPVEEQAEIILSLIHISEP
;
A
#
# COMPACT_ATOMS: atom_id res chain seq x y z
N MET A 1 25.27 5.41 16.79
CA MET A 1 24.58 4.17 17.16
C MET A 1 24.07 3.50 15.90
N ASN A 2 24.46 2.28 15.67
CA ASN A 2 24.01 1.56 14.48
C ASN A 2 22.59 1.05 14.68
N THR A 3 21.74 1.33 13.71
CA THR A 3 20.41 0.75 13.65
C THR A 3 20.57 -0.75 13.33
N ASP A 4 19.93 -1.63 14.11
CA ASP A 4 20.01 -3.05 13.80
C ASP A 4 19.29 -3.35 12.48
N SER A 5 19.61 -4.48 11.86
CA SER A 5 19.09 -4.82 10.54
C SER A 5 17.56 -4.90 10.51
N THR A 6 16.98 -5.47 11.55
CA THR A 6 15.50 -5.62 11.61
C THR A 6 14.82 -4.26 11.66
N THR A 7 15.33 -3.36 12.51
CA THR A 7 14.78 -2.00 12.60
C THR A 7 14.96 -1.26 11.29
N LEU A 8 16.12 -1.39 10.65
CA LEU A 8 16.36 -0.77 9.35
C LEU A 8 15.36 -1.24 8.30
N TYR A 9 15.12 -2.55 8.20
CA TYR A 9 14.17 -3.10 7.23
C TYR A 9 12.75 -2.60 7.48
N LYS A 10 12.35 -2.51 8.74
CA LYS A 10 11.04 -1.94 9.11
C LYS A 10 10.92 -0.49 8.64
N LEU A 11 11.93 0.31 8.91
CA LEU A 11 11.93 1.71 8.51
C LEU A 11 11.93 1.85 6.98
N MET A 12 12.65 1.00 6.27
CA MET A 12 12.68 1.02 4.80
C MET A 12 11.30 0.76 4.22
N ILE A 13 10.57 -0.22 4.74
CA ILE A 13 9.21 -0.54 4.28
C ILE A 13 8.27 0.63 4.57
N LEU A 14 8.34 1.19 5.77
CA LEU A 14 7.52 2.35 6.13
C LEU A 14 7.85 3.55 5.22
N TYR A 15 9.14 3.75 4.92
CA TYR A 15 9.56 4.84 4.04
C TYR A 15 9.01 4.67 2.63
N MET A 16 9.07 3.45 2.07
CA MET A 16 8.49 3.16 0.76
C MET A 16 7.01 3.50 0.72
N LEU A 17 6.26 3.06 1.73
CA LEU A 17 4.82 3.33 1.80
C LEU A 17 4.51 4.81 2.01
N SER A 18 5.40 5.55 2.69
CA SER A 18 5.21 6.98 2.93
C SER A 18 5.40 7.83 1.68
N LYS A 19 6.11 7.32 0.68
CA LYS A 19 6.45 8.08 -0.53
C LYS A 19 5.45 7.88 -1.67
N VAL A 20 4.46 7.02 -1.48
CA VAL A 20 3.40 6.79 -2.46
C VAL A 20 2.04 7.07 -1.83
N ASN A 21 1.06 7.37 -2.66
CA ASN A 21 -0.31 7.64 -2.21
C ASN A 21 -1.27 6.51 -2.59
N PHE A 22 -0.74 5.32 -2.80
CA PHE A 22 -1.50 4.14 -3.14
C PHE A 22 -0.88 2.92 -2.42
N PRO A 23 -1.63 1.83 -2.25
CA PRO A 23 -1.09 0.63 -1.59
C PRO A 23 0.01 -0.02 -2.41
N LEU A 24 0.99 -0.63 -1.73
CA LEU A 24 2.00 -1.45 -2.37
C LEU A 24 1.78 -2.92 -1.99
N SER A 25 1.95 -3.80 -2.97
CA SER A 25 1.78 -5.23 -2.72
C SER A 25 3.01 -5.84 -2.06
N ASN A 26 2.82 -7.01 -1.46
CA ASN A 26 3.92 -7.79 -0.89
C ASN A 26 5.01 -8.02 -1.94
N THR A 27 4.64 -8.36 -3.17
CA THR A 27 5.58 -8.59 -4.26
C THR A 27 6.36 -7.32 -4.61
N GLN A 28 5.68 -6.16 -4.67
CA GLN A 28 6.35 -4.90 -4.99
C GLN A 28 7.38 -4.52 -3.94
N LEU A 29 7.02 -4.65 -2.65
CA LEU A 29 7.93 -4.36 -1.56
C LEU A 29 9.09 -5.35 -1.52
N SER A 30 8.80 -6.65 -1.66
CA SER A 30 9.84 -7.68 -1.61
C SER A 30 10.77 -7.57 -2.81
N SER A 31 10.26 -7.26 -3.99
CA SER A 31 11.09 -7.11 -5.19
C SER A 31 12.20 -6.08 -4.99
N PHE A 32 11.86 -4.93 -4.43
CA PHE A 32 12.88 -3.91 -4.15
C PHE A 32 13.92 -4.44 -3.15
N MET A 33 13.45 -4.98 -2.02
CA MET A 33 14.32 -5.41 -0.93
C MET A 33 15.24 -6.56 -1.33
N LEU A 34 14.74 -7.49 -2.14
CA LEU A 34 15.50 -8.66 -2.58
C LEU A 34 16.40 -8.34 -3.78
N ASP A 35 15.92 -7.59 -4.76
CA ASP A 35 16.72 -7.24 -5.94
C ASP A 35 17.92 -6.39 -5.57
N LYS A 36 17.79 -5.52 -4.60
CA LYS A 36 18.90 -4.72 -4.07
C LYS A 36 19.73 -5.46 -3.02
N GLN A 37 19.36 -6.70 -2.72
CA GLN A 37 20.06 -7.56 -1.77
C GLN A 37 20.14 -6.98 -0.35
N TYR A 38 19.13 -6.21 0.04
CA TYR A 38 19.05 -5.71 1.41
C TYR A 38 18.71 -6.80 2.41
N THR A 39 17.87 -7.75 2.00
CA THR A 39 17.46 -8.86 2.85
C THR A 39 17.04 -10.06 2.00
N ASP A 40 16.77 -11.20 2.64
CA ASP A 40 16.16 -12.37 1.99
C ASP A 40 14.64 -12.37 2.18
N TYR A 41 13.95 -13.25 1.44
CA TYR A 41 12.49 -13.31 1.46
C TYR A 41 11.95 -13.67 2.85
N PHE A 42 12.59 -14.59 3.54
CA PHE A 42 12.14 -15.03 4.86
C PHE A 42 12.21 -13.88 5.88
N THR A 43 13.33 -13.18 5.92
CA THR A 43 13.53 -12.02 6.81
C THR A 43 12.56 -10.91 6.44
N PHE A 44 12.35 -10.67 5.15
CA PHE A 44 11.38 -9.69 4.69
C PHE A 44 9.97 -10.02 5.21
N GLN A 45 9.55 -11.27 5.08
CA GLN A 45 8.22 -11.68 5.49
C GLN A 45 8.02 -11.56 7.01
N GLU A 46 9.06 -11.88 7.78
CA GLU A 46 9.04 -11.67 9.23
C GLU A 46 8.91 -10.19 9.58
N THR A 47 9.61 -9.33 8.83
CA THR A 47 9.55 -7.88 9.04
C THR A 47 8.16 -7.36 8.76
N ILE A 48 7.53 -7.78 7.67
CA ILE A 48 6.16 -7.40 7.30
C ILE A 48 5.18 -7.85 8.41
N ASN A 49 5.29 -9.10 8.85
CA ASN A 49 4.40 -9.63 9.88
C ASN A 49 4.51 -8.84 11.18
N SER A 50 5.73 -8.47 11.54
CA SER A 50 5.98 -7.66 12.74
C SER A 50 5.36 -6.27 12.61
N LEU A 51 5.48 -5.64 11.45
CA LEU A 51 4.88 -4.31 11.21
C LEU A 51 3.36 -4.34 11.29
N VAL A 52 2.73 -5.39 10.76
CA VAL A 52 1.27 -5.57 10.86
C VAL A 52 0.87 -5.79 12.31
N GLU A 53 1.55 -6.69 12.99
CA GLU A 53 1.25 -7.02 14.39
C GLU A 53 1.40 -5.82 15.31
N ASP A 54 2.42 -5.01 15.07
CA ASP A 54 2.68 -3.81 15.89
C ASP A 54 1.81 -2.62 15.51
N GLY A 55 1.00 -2.74 14.46
CA GLY A 55 0.04 -1.71 14.09
C GLY A 55 0.61 -0.55 13.26
N PHE A 56 1.76 -0.72 12.62
CA PHE A 56 2.36 0.33 11.79
C PHE A 56 1.87 0.30 10.35
N ILE A 57 1.47 -0.86 9.86
CA ILE A 57 0.90 -1.01 8.53
C ILE A 57 -0.37 -1.86 8.62
N ARG A 58 -1.22 -1.72 7.62
CA ARG A 58 -2.45 -2.50 7.49
C ARG A 58 -2.39 -3.26 6.17
N GLY A 59 -2.65 -4.57 6.25
CA GLY A 59 -2.68 -5.42 5.07
C GLY A 59 -4.10 -5.81 4.71
N TYR A 60 -4.35 -5.95 3.42
CA TYR A 60 -5.63 -6.47 2.93
C TYR A 60 -5.39 -7.24 1.64
N SER A 61 -6.26 -8.20 1.37
CA SER A 61 -6.15 -9.03 0.16
C SER A 61 -6.80 -8.32 -1.01
N HIS A 62 -6.11 -8.35 -2.14
CA HIS A 62 -6.60 -7.81 -3.40
C HIS A 62 -6.02 -8.64 -4.54
N GLN A 63 -6.89 -9.28 -5.34
CA GLN A 63 -6.47 -10.10 -6.49
C GLN A 63 -5.38 -11.13 -6.13
N SER A 64 -5.61 -11.90 -5.09
CA SER A 64 -4.68 -12.96 -4.63
C SER A 64 -3.34 -12.45 -4.11
N SER A 65 -3.19 -11.14 -3.94
CA SER A 65 -2.01 -10.51 -3.33
C SER A 65 -2.40 -9.77 -2.08
N THR A 66 -1.47 -9.66 -1.15
CA THR A 66 -1.65 -8.78 0.01
C THR A 66 -1.07 -7.42 -0.30
N HIS A 67 -1.85 -6.38 -0.06
CA HIS A 67 -1.44 -4.99 -0.24
C HIS A 67 -1.38 -4.32 1.12
N TYR A 68 -0.50 -3.34 1.25
CA TYR A 68 -0.24 -2.67 2.53
C TYR A 68 -0.36 -1.16 2.40
N THR A 69 -0.86 -0.54 3.46
CA THR A 69 -0.89 0.92 3.63
C THR A 69 -0.39 1.25 5.02
N LEU A 70 0.09 2.48 5.18
CA LEU A 70 0.49 2.96 6.51
C LEU A 70 -0.75 3.22 7.37
N THR A 71 -0.63 2.88 8.64
CA THR A 71 -1.55 3.39 9.66
C THR A 71 -1.09 4.77 10.09
N LYS A 72 -1.88 5.44 10.91
CA LYS A 72 -1.48 6.73 11.47
C LYS A 72 -0.19 6.60 12.28
N GLU A 73 -0.07 5.53 13.08
CA GLU A 73 1.12 5.24 13.85
C GLU A 73 2.34 5.02 12.94
N GLY A 74 2.14 4.34 11.83
CA GLY A 74 3.20 4.14 10.84
C GLY A 74 3.66 5.44 10.21
N GLU A 75 2.73 6.31 9.84
CA GLU A 75 3.05 7.62 9.29
C GLU A 75 3.86 8.47 10.28
N GLU A 76 3.43 8.52 11.53
CA GLU A 76 4.11 9.28 12.57
C GLU A 76 5.50 8.72 12.84
N THR A 77 5.63 7.40 12.87
CA THR A 77 6.89 6.73 13.14
C THR A 77 7.92 7.03 12.05
N ILE A 78 7.55 6.89 10.78
CA ILE A 78 8.51 7.15 9.70
C ILE A 78 8.83 8.63 9.58
N ALA A 79 7.87 9.51 9.83
CA ALA A 79 8.12 10.95 9.83
C ALA A 79 9.18 11.34 10.87
N PHE A 80 9.21 10.62 12.00
CA PHE A 80 10.17 10.89 13.07
C PHE A 80 11.52 10.23 12.83
N PHE A 81 11.53 9.00 12.30
CA PHE A 81 12.74 8.16 12.25
C PHE A 81 13.39 8.02 10.87
N TYR A 82 12.89 8.68 9.83
CA TYR A 82 13.42 8.46 8.47
C TYR A 82 14.92 8.77 8.36
N THR A 83 15.45 9.65 9.19
CA THR A 83 16.88 10.01 9.17
C THR A 83 17.77 8.87 9.63
N LYS A 84 17.23 7.83 10.26
CA LYS A 84 17.98 6.63 10.62
C LYS A 84 18.28 5.74 9.40
N ILE A 85 17.58 5.98 8.30
CA ILE A 85 17.89 5.37 7.00
C ILE A 85 18.94 6.22 6.33
N SER A 86 20.03 5.62 5.85
CA SER A 86 21.09 6.38 5.18
C SER A 86 20.54 7.10 3.94
N THR A 87 21.17 8.20 3.57
CA THR A 87 20.80 8.96 2.37
C THR A 87 20.88 8.06 1.13
N ALA A 88 21.89 7.20 1.04
CA ALA A 88 22.06 6.29 -0.10
C ALA A 88 20.86 5.35 -0.24
N ILE A 89 20.39 4.78 0.86
CA ILE A 89 19.24 3.86 0.85
C ILE A 89 17.96 4.63 0.49
N ARG A 90 17.79 5.83 1.08
CA ARG A 90 16.62 6.66 0.75
C ARG A 90 16.59 7.04 -0.72
N ASP A 91 17.74 7.37 -1.30
CA ASP A 91 17.84 7.68 -2.73
C ASP A 91 17.51 6.45 -3.59
N ASP A 92 17.98 5.26 -3.19
CA ASP A 92 17.63 4.02 -3.89
C ASP A 92 16.13 3.77 -3.90
N ILE A 93 15.49 3.98 -2.76
CA ILE A 93 14.03 3.81 -2.63
C ILE A 93 13.30 4.82 -3.54
N GLU A 94 13.66 6.08 -3.46
CA GLU A 94 13.01 7.13 -4.24
C GLU A 94 13.22 6.93 -5.74
N THR A 95 14.42 6.49 -6.16
CA THR A 95 14.70 6.18 -7.55
C THR A 95 13.86 5.00 -8.03
N TYR A 96 13.77 3.94 -7.24
CA TYR A 96 12.95 2.77 -7.57
C TYR A 96 11.48 3.16 -7.74
N LEU A 97 10.94 3.93 -6.81
CA LEU A 97 9.54 4.34 -6.85
C LEU A 97 9.26 5.25 -8.03
N PHE A 98 10.18 6.15 -8.35
CA PHE A 98 10.05 7.05 -9.50
C PHE A 98 10.09 6.27 -10.82
N ASP A 99 11.09 5.39 -10.97
CA ASP A 99 11.29 4.63 -12.22
C ASP A 99 10.15 3.65 -12.50
N ASN A 100 9.50 3.16 -11.45
CA ASN A 100 8.45 2.16 -11.56
C ASN A 100 7.06 2.70 -11.26
N LYS A 101 6.91 4.01 -11.13
CA LYS A 101 5.66 4.61 -10.65
C LYS A 101 4.42 4.21 -11.46
N TYR A 102 4.54 4.07 -12.76
CA TYR A 102 3.39 3.69 -13.60
C TYR A 102 2.99 2.25 -13.35
N GLU A 103 3.94 1.34 -13.28
CA GLU A 103 3.66 -0.06 -13.01
C GLU A 103 3.10 -0.27 -11.62
N LEU A 104 3.71 0.38 -10.61
CA LEU A 104 3.26 0.30 -9.22
C LEU A 104 1.83 0.82 -9.08
N LYS A 105 1.55 1.96 -9.70
CA LYS A 105 0.23 2.57 -9.65
C LYS A 105 -0.80 1.77 -10.46
N ASN A 106 -0.40 1.20 -11.58
CA ASN A 106 -1.29 0.38 -12.41
C ASN A 106 -1.68 -0.93 -11.73
N GLU A 107 -0.80 -1.53 -10.93
CA GLU A 107 -1.16 -2.69 -10.12
C GLU A 107 -2.16 -2.32 -9.03
N ALA A 108 -2.16 -1.06 -8.60
CA ALA A 108 -3.15 -0.51 -7.70
C ALA A 108 -4.24 0.26 -8.44
N GLY A 109 -4.42 -0.04 -9.73
CA GLY A 109 -5.22 0.76 -10.67
C GLY A 109 -6.70 0.77 -10.42
N THR A 110 -7.23 -0.16 -9.62
CA THR A 110 -8.62 -0.10 -9.20
C THR A 110 -8.68 0.64 -7.88
N VAL A 111 -9.30 1.81 -7.92
CA VAL A 111 -9.55 2.61 -6.72
C VAL A 111 -10.98 2.33 -6.29
N THR A 112 -11.15 1.83 -5.07
CA THR A 112 -12.48 1.60 -4.50
C THR A 112 -12.60 2.40 -3.21
N ASP A 113 -13.79 2.92 -2.98
CA ASP A 113 -14.03 3.81 -1.87
C ASP A 113 -15.49 3.69 -1.45
N CYS A 114 -15.76 3.91 -0.18
CA CYS A 114 -17.10 3.88 0.35
C CYS A 114 -17.25 5.03 1.32
N TYR A 115 -18.24 5.88 1.10
CA TYR A 115 -18.46 7.01 2.00
C TYR A 115 -19.95 7.23 2.24
N LYS A 116 -20.25 7.80 3.39
CA LYS A 116 -21.61 8.06 3.84
C LYS A 116 -22.08 9.42 3.33
N LEU A 117 -23.29 9.44 2.80
CA LEU A 117 -23.93 10.70 2.38
C LEU A 117 -24.67 11.32 3.57
N SER A 118 -25.00 12.61 3.42
CA SER A 118 -25.74 13.36 4.44
C SER A 118 -27.14 12.80 4.70
N ASN A 119 -27.74 12.11 3.71
CA ASN A 119 -29.06 11.49 3.87
C ASN A 119 -29.00 10.11 4.54
N GLY A 120 -27.83 9.66 4.95
CA GLY A 120 -27.67 8.36 5.59
C GLY A 120 -27.35 7.19 4.65
N ASN A 121 -27.46 7.39 3.35
CA ASN A 121 -27.07 6.37 2.37
C ASN A 121 -25.56 6.36 2.18
N TYR A 122 -25.07 5.35 1.47
CA TYR A 122 -23.66 5.18 1.18
C TYR A 122 -23.43 5.18 -0.32
N ILE A 123 -22.27 5.69 -0.71
CA ILE A 123 -21.79 5.58 -2.09
C ILE A 123 -20.67 4.55 -2.14
N ALA A 124 -20.85 3.54 -2.99
CA ALA A 124 -19.76 2.64 -3.37
C ALA A 124 -19.14 3.22 -4.64
N HIS A 125 -17.93 3.73 -4.52
CA HIS A 125 -17.20 4.39 -5.62
C HIS A 125 -16.10 3.47 -6.10
N CYS A 126 -16.03 3.27 -7.42
CA CYS A 126 -15.00 2.47 -8.05
C CYS A 126 -14.46 3.20 -9.27
N GLN A 127 -13.14 3.30 -9.38
CA GLN A 127 -12.47 3.80 -10.58
C GLN A 127 -11.51 2.74 -11.09
N LEU A 128 -11.57 2.46 -12.37
CA LEU A 128 -10.55 1.67 -13.05
C LEU A 128 -9.71 2.63 -13.87
N LYS A 129 -8.41 2.67 -13.58
CA LYS A 129 -7.47 3.58 -14.25
C LYS A 129 -6.42 2.82 -15.01
N GLU A 130 -5.99 3.39 -16.13
CA GLU A 130 -4.79 2.98 -16.83
C GLU A 130 -3.85 4.19 -16.85
N GLY A 131 -2.79 4.14 -16.05
CA GLY A 131 -1.93 5.31 -15.82
C GLY A 131 -2.74 6.45 -15.21
N ASP A 132 -2.73 7.61 -15.89
CA ASP A 132 -3.51 8.78 -15.45
C ASP A 132 -4.91 8.83 -16.07
N THR A 133 -5.25 7.86 -16.93
CA THR A 133 -6.54 7.83 -17.62
C THR A 133 -7.53 7.00 -16.83
N THR A 134 -8.68 7.59 -16.50
CA THR A 134 -9.80 6.87 -15.90
C THR A 134 -10.58 6.18 -17.01
N LEU A 135 -10.58 4.84 -17.04
CA LEU A 135 -11.31 4.07 -18.03
C LEU A 135 -12.77 3.91 -17.65
N ILE A 136 -13.04 3.64 -16.39
CA ILE A 136 -14.39 3.43 -15.86
C ILE A 136 -14.46 4.10 -14.50
N GLU A 137 -15.59 4.77 -14.26
CA GLU A 137 -15.90 5.31 -12.94
C GLU A 137 -17.34 4.98 -12.63
N LEU A 138 -17.59 4.34 -11.49
CA LEU A 138 -18.91 3.95 -11.04
C LEU A 138 -19.17 4.51 -9.65
N ASN A 139 -20.36 5.05 -9.47
CA ASN A 139 -20.87 5.48 -8.19
C ASN A 139 -22.23 4.82 -7.98
N LEU A 140 -22.30 3.94 -6.98
CA LEU A 140 -23.54 3.22 -6.67
C LEU A 140 -24.06 3.67 -5.32
N ASN A 141 -25.31 4.13 -5.31
CA ASN A 141 -25.99 4.57 -4.09
C ASN A 141 -26.67 3.36 -3.46
N VAL A 142 -26.31 3.07 -2.21
CA VAL A 142 -26.87 1.94 -1.47
C VAL A 142 -27.28 2.40 -0.08
N PRO A 143 -28.33 1.78 0.51
CA PRO A 143 -28.86 2.25 1.79
C PRO A 143 -28.00 1.90 3.00
N VAL A 144 -27.15 0.88 2.92
CA VAL A 144 -26.31 0.46 4.05
C VAL A 144 -24.87 0.19 3.62
N GLU A 145 -23.94 0.42 4.53
CA GLU A 145 -22.51 0.26 4.29
C GLU A 145 -22.13 -1.15 3.85
N GLU A 146 -22.75 -2.14 4.47
CA GLU A 146 -22.48 -3.55 4.17
C GLU A 146 -22.73 -3.87 2.70
N GLN A 147 -23.78 -3.31 2.10
CA GLN A 147 -24.05 -3.50 0.68
C GLN A 147 -22.99 -2.86 -0.20
N ALA A 148 -22.50 -1.69 0.20
CA ALA A 148 -21.40 -1.03 -0.53
C ALA A 148 -20.15 -1.88 -0.52
N GLU A 149 -19.80 -2.44 0.62
CA GLU A 149 -18.62 -3.29 0.76
C GLU A 149 -18.74 -4.57 -0.06
N ILE A 150 -19.91 -5.19 -0.09
CA ILE A 150 -20.18 -6.38 -0.91
C ILE A 150 -19.99 -6.07 -2.40
N ILE A 151 -20.53 -4.95 -2.87
CA ILE A 151 -20.40 -4.54 -4.27
C ILE A 151 -18.94 -4.32 -4.64
N LEU A 152 -18.17 -3.63 -3.79
CA LEU A 152 -16.75 -3.39 -4.03
C LEU A 152 -15.95 -4.69 -4.04
N SER A 153 -16.29 -5.65 -3.18
CA SER A 153 -15.66 -6.97 -3.17
C SER A 153 -15.91 -7.72 -4.48
N LEU A 154 -17.13 -7.66 -5.01
CA LEU A 154 -17.48 -8.30 -6.28
C LEU A 154 -16.70 -7.69 -7.45
N ILE A 155 -16.51 -6.39 -7.44
CA ILE A 155 -15.72 -5.70 -8.46
C ILE A 155 -14.28 -6.20 -8.45
N HIS A 156 -13.68 -6.36 -7.27
CA HIS A 156 -12.32 -6.87 -7.14
C HIS A 156 -12.19 -8.31 -7.65
N ILE A 157 -13.17 -9.15 -7.39
CA ILE A 157 -13.17 -10.54 -7.83
C ILE A 157 -13.29 -10.64 -9.35
N SER A 158 -14.00 -9.70 -9.98
CA SER A 158 -14.28 -9.71 -11.42
C SER A 158 -13.10 -9.24 -12.27
N GLU A 159 -12.09 -8.64 -11.69
CA GLU A 159 -10.94 -8.15 -12.45
C GLU A 159 -10.09 -9.29 -12.96
N PRO A 160 -9.67 -9.24 -14.25
CA PRO A 160 -8.80 -10.25 -14.83
C PRO A 160 -7.37 -10.21 -14.28
#